data_40beba74eba355204f6837885ced7e73
#
_entry.id   40beba74eba355204f6837885ced7e73
#
_cell.length_a   1.000
_cell.length_b   1.000
_cell.length_c   1.000
_cell.angle_alpha   90.00
_cell.angle_beta   90.00
_cell.angle_gamma   90.00
#
_symmetry.space_group_name_H-M   'P 1'
#
loop_
_entity.id
_entity.type
_entity.pdbx_description
1 polymer ?
#
loop_
_entity_poly.entity_id
_entity_poly.type
_entity_poly.pdbx_seq_one_letter_code
_entity_poly.pdbx_strand_id
1 'polypeptide(L)'
;MVYMLLGTGFEETEAVAPIDLLRRAGVSVATVGIGGNVIVGSHGIPVTADMELGQMDLTQLDMIVLPGGMKGVASIKGCPEALEAVQFAWENGRFVAAICAAPTILAMLGITDGRRATCYPGCEGQMGSADMVCAPAVTDGKLITGTSAGCAVPFGLALIAALKGQAAAQAVAEQIVIR
;
A
#
# COMPACT_ATOMS: atom_id res chain seq x y z
N MET A 1 -12.29 -6.19 3.72
CA MET A 1 -10.94 -6.58 4.22
C MET A 1 -9.87 -5.81 3.47
N VAL A 2 -8.89 -5.26 4.16
CA VAL A 2 -7.66 -4.70 3.57
C VAL A 2 -6.55 -5.73 3.69
N TYR A 3 -5.83 -5.98 2.60
CA TYR A 3 -4.63 -6.81 2.62
C TYR A 3 -3.38 -5.96 2.40
N MET A 4 -2.44 -6.02 3.35
CA MET A 4 -1.12 -5.39 3.26
C MET A 4 -0.09 -6.45 2.88
N LEU A 5 0.46 -6.37 1.67
CA LEU A 5 1.44 -7.35 1.18
C LEU A 5 2.84 -7.04 1.71
N LEU A 6 3.44 -7.99 2.41
CA LEU A 6 4.78 -7.87 2.98
C LEU A 6 5.75 -8.78 2.23
N GLY A 7 6.59 -8.20 1.39
CA GLY A 7 7.75 -8.89 0.80
C GLY A 7 9.01 -8.68 1.64
N THR A 8 9.92 -9.64 1.70
CA THR A 8 11.18 -9.51 2.45
C THR A 8 11.93 -8.25 2.03
N GLY A 9 12.29 -7.40 3.01
CA GLY A 9 12.91 -6.10 2.81
C GLY A 9 11.90 -4.98 2.54
N PHE A 10 10.61 -5.15 2.95
CA PHE A 10 9.64 -4.07 2.96
C PHE A 10 10.07 -2.94 3.91
N GLU A 11 9.60 -1.72 3.69
CA GLU A 11 9.87 -0.60 4.59
C GLU A 11 8.89 -0.62 5.77
N GLU A 12 9.42 -0.79 6.97
CA GLU A 12 8.66 -1.03 8.20
C GLU A 12 7.69 0.13 8.50
N THR A 13 8.16 1.37 8.38
CA THR A 13 7.33 2.56 8.65
C THR A 13 6.14 2.64 7.69
N GLU A 14 6.36 2.29 6.42
CA GLU A 14 5.35 2.35 5.36
C GLU A 14 4.29 1.24 5.46
N ALA A 15 4.60 0.15 6.16
CA ALA A 15 3.65 -0.90 6.47
C ALA A 15 2.94 -0.65 7.81
N VAL A 16 3.71 -0.51 8.90
CA VAL A 16 3.17 -0.54 10.26
C VAL A 16 2.31 0.70 10.56
N ALA A 17 2.73 1.90 10.13
CA ALA A 17 1.95 3.11 10.38
C ALA A 17 0.56 3.07 9.71
N PRO A 18 0.41 2.76 8.40
CA PRO A 18 -0.92 2.61 7.80
C PRO A 18 -1.76 1.49 8.43
N ILE A 19 -1.16 0.36 8.83
CA ILE A 19 -1.88 -0.72 9.52
C ILE A 19 -2.47 -0.22 10.84
N ASP A 20 -1.67 0.46 11.69
CA ASP A 20 -2.14 1.02 12.96
C ASP A 20 -3.30 2.01 12.72
N LEU A 21 -3.15 2.92 11.76
CA LEU A 21 -4.16 3.93 11.45
C LEU A 21 -5.47 3.31 10.96
N LEU A 22 -5.40 2.33 10.06
CA LEU A 22 -6.58 1.62 9.56
C LEU A 22 -7.28 0.86 10.69
N ARG A 23 -6.54 0.18 11.57
CA ARG A 23 -7.10 -0.53 12.73
C ARG A 23 -7.74 0.44 13.72
N ARG A 24 -7.16 1.64 13.97
CA ARG A 24 -7.79 2.72 14.76
C ARG A 24 -9.12 3.17 14.16
N ALA A 25 -9.23 3.24 12.85
CA ALA A 25 -10.47 3.54 12.14
C ALA A 25 -11.50 2.39 12.16
N GLY A 26 -11.21 1.26 12.82
CA GLY A 26 -12.08 0.07 12.83
C GLY A 26 -12.15 -0.62 11.46
N VAL A 27 -11.09 -0.53 10.65
CA VAL A 27 -10.95 -1.25 9.39
C VAL A 27 -10.29 -2.59 9.65
N SER A 28 -10.87 -3.66 9.11
CA SER A 28 -10.26 -4.99 9.15
C SER A 28 -9.05 -5.04 8.20
N VAL A 29 -7.86 -5.22 8.77
CA VAL A 29 -6.59 -5.30 8.05
C VAL A 29 -5.90 -6.61 8.39
N ALA A 30 -5.48 -7.35 7.37
CA ALA A 30 -4.58 -8.48 7.49
C ALA A 30 -3.26 -8.20 6.77
N THR A 31 -2.16 -8.52 7.43
CA THR A 31 -0.83 -8.56 6.82
C THR A 31 -0.63 -9.90 6.13
N VAL A 32 -0.09 -9.86 4.92
CA VAL A 32 0.08 -11.03 4.06
C VAL A 32 1.55 -11.20 3.72
N GLY A 33 2.15 -12.29 4.18
CA GLY A 33 3.55 -12.60 3.94
C GLY A 33 3.78 -13.25 2.58
N ILE A 34 4.79 -12.75 1.85
CA ILE A 34 5.27 -13.33 0.59
C ILE A 34 6.52 -14.14 0.88
N GLY A 35 6.43 -15.46 0.68
CA GLY A 35 7.53 -16.39 0.94
C GLY A 35 7.62 -16.89 2.39
N GLY A 36 6.54 -16.74 3.17
CA GLY A 36 6.41 -17.24 4.53
C GLY A 36 5.63 -16.28 5.42
N ASN A 37 5.47 -16.65 6.70
CA ASN A 37 4.71 -15.84 7.66
C ASN A 37 5.58 -14.89 8.50
N VAL A 38 6.90 -15.09 8.57
CA VAL A 38 7.82 -14.15 9.24
C VAL A 38 8.62 -13.40 8.19
N ILE A 39 8.32 -12.13 8.02
CA ILE A 39 8.93 -11.28 7.00
C ILE A 39 9.84 -10.26 7.68
N VAL A 40 11.09 -10.21 7.23
CA VAL A 40 12.08 -9.25 7.76
C VAL A 40 12.07 -7.99 6.89
N GLY A 41 11.87 -6.85 7.52
CA GLY A 41 11.88 -5.55 6.87
C GLY A 41 13.27 -5.07 6.46
N SER A 42 13.33 -3.92 5.82
CA SER A 42 14.56 -3.32 5.26
C SER A 42 15.57 -2.94 6.32
N HIS A 43 15.13 -2.67 7.55
CA HIS A 43 15.94 -2.31 8.71
C HIS A 43 16.09 -3.46 9.72
N GLY A 44 15.75 -4.69 9.31
CA GLY A 44 15.98 -5.89 10.10
C GLY A 44 14.91 -6.19 11.16
N ILE A 45 13.78 -5.50 11.14
CA ILE A 45 12.66 -5.75 12.06
C ILE A 45 11.81 -6.90 11.51
N PRO A 46 11.73 -8.05 12.21
CA PRO A 46 10.86 -9.13 11.78
C PRO A 46 9.40 -8.82 12.14
N VAL A 47 8.50 -9.07 11.21
CA VAL A 47 7.06 -8.99 11.40
C VAL A 47 6.43 -10.35 11.12
N THR A 48 5.62 -10.85 12.03
CA THR A 48 4.79 -12.03 11.77
C THR A 48 3.54 -11.57 11.06
N ALA A 49 3.36 -12.01 9.82
CA ALA A 49 2.16 -11.74 9.04
C ALA A 49 0.96 -12.53 9.59
N ASP A 50 -0.23 -11.96 9.44
CA ASP A 50 -1.47 -12.61 9.87
C ASP A 50 -1.78 -13.86 9.04
N MET A 51 -1.30 -13.90 7.77
CA MET A 51 -1.47 -15.02 6.84
C MET A 51 -0.39 -15.03 5.76
N GLU A 52 -0.27 -16.15 5.06
CA GLU A 52 0.51 -16.25 3.82
C GLU A 52 -0.35 -15.93 2.59
N LEU A 53 0.30 -15.60 1.47
CA LEU A 53 -0.36 -15.14 0.24
C LEU A 53 -1.47 -16.09 -0.26
N GLY A 54 -1.23 -17.40 -0.25
CA GLY A 54 -2.21 -18.41 -0.68
C GLY A 54 -3.45 -18.55 0.22
N GLN A 55 -3.49 -17.87 1.37
CA GLN A 55 -4.61 -17.88 2.31
C GLN A 55 -5.53 -16.67 2.13
N MET A 56 -5.20 -15.73 1.22
CA MET A 56 -6.04 -14.57 0.95
C MET A 56 -7.41 -14.99 0.37
N ASP A 57 -8.48 -14.44 0.93
CA ASP A 57 -9.81 -14.53 0.32
C ASP A 57 -10.10 -13.26 -0.49
N LEU A 58 -9.88 -13.32 -1.79
CA LEU A 58 -10.11 -12.20 -2.69
C LEU A 58 -11.60 -11.79 -2.80
N THR A 59 -12.54 -12.64 -2.37
CA THR A 59 -13.96 -12.27 -2.32
C THR A 59 -14.25 -11.21 -1.25
N GLN A 60 -13.42 -11.16 -0.20
CA GLN A 60 -13.49 -10.19 0.89
C GLN A 60 -12.65 -8.94 0.66
N LEU A 61 -11.94 -8.86 -0.46
CA LEU A 61 -11.01 -7.78 -0.73
C LEU A 61 -11.74 -6.45 -0.98
N ASP A 62 -11.45 -5.44 -0.16
CA ASP A 62 -11.85 -4.05 -0.39
C ASP A 62 -10.67 -3.20 -0.90
N MET A 63 -9.47 -3.50 -0.41
CA MET A 63 -8.25 -2.77 -0.74
C MET A 63 -7.02 -3.67 -0.62
N ILE A 64 -6.09 -3.56 -1.57
CA ILE A 64 -4.75 -4.12 -1.49
C ILE A 64 -3.72 -3.00 -1.35
N VAL A 65 -2.76 -3.15 -0.44
CA VAL A 65 -1.77 -2.13 -0.09
C VAL A 65 -0.36 -2.69 -0.21
N LEU A 66 0.51 -1.95 -0.90
CA LEU A 66 1.90 -2.31 -1.16
C LEU A 66 2.83 -1.30 -0.47
N PRO A 67 3.52 -1.67 0.62
CA PRO A 67 4.59 -0.85 1.18
C PRO A 67 5.80 -0.84 0.24
N GLY A 68 6.67 0.14 0.40
CA GLY A 68 7.91 0.22 -0.34
C GLY A 68 9.04 -0.59 0.28
N GLY A 69 10.24 -0.05 0.21
CA GLY A 69 11.48 -0.78 0.44
C GLY A 69 11.92 -1.48 -0.83
N MET A 70 13.09 -1.14 -1.36
CA MET A 70 13.54 -1.63 -2.68
C MET A 70 13.56 -3.15 -2.80
N LYS A 71 13.99 -3.87 -1.75
CA LYS A 71 13.98 -5.34 -1.72
C LYS A 71 12.57 -5.90 -1.60
N GLY A 72 11.70 -5.27 -0.79
CA GLY A 72 10.31 -5.65 -0.67
C GLY A 72 9.55 -5.51 -1.99
N VAL A 73 9.76 -4.40 -2.69
CA VAL A 73 9.22 -4.18 -4.04
C VAL A 73 9.74 -5.24 -5.02
N ALA A 74 11.03 -5.57 -4.98
CA ALA A 74 11.58 -6.64 -5.81
C ALA A 74 10.99 -8.01 -5.47
N SER A 75 10.76 -8.30 -4.18
CA SER A 75 10.10 -9.53 -3.72
C SER A 75 8.67 -9.64 -4.26
N ILE A 76 7.89 -8.55 -4.21
CA ILE A 76 6.52 -8.51 -4.77
C ILE A 76 6.55 -8.68 -6.30
N LYS A 77 7.44 -7.95 -7.00
CA LYS A 77 7.60 -8.07 -8.46
C LYS A 77 7.99 -9.48 -8.91
N GLY A 78 8.74 -10.20 -8.08
CA GLY A 78 9.17 -11.59 -8.33
C GLY A 78 8.13 -12.65 -7.97
N CYS A 79 6.94 -12.27 -7.49
CA CYS A 79 5.88 -13.19 -7.09
C CYS A 79 4.65 -13.01 -7.99
N PRO A 80 4.47 -13.89 -9.00
CA PRO A 80 3.34 -13.79 -9.93
C PRO A 80 1.99 -13.74 -9.25
N GLU A 81 1.78 -14.56 -8.21
CA GLU A 81 0.52 -14.65 -7.48
C GLU A 81 0.20 -13.31 -6.75
N ALA A 82 1.22 -12.58 -6.28
CA ALA A 82 1.02 -11.27 -5.68
C ALA A 82 0.61 -10.24 -6.75
N LEU A 83 1.22 -10.29 -7.93
CA LEU A 83 0.86 -9.42 -9.05
C LEU A 83 -0.56 -9.72 -9.56
N GLU A 84 -0.94 -10.99 -9.64
CA GLU A 84 -2.29 -11.42 -9.99
C GLU A 84 -3.33 -10.90 -8.99
N ALA A 85 -3.02 -10.93 -7.68
CA ALA A 85 -3.92 -10.38 -6.66
C ALA A 85 -4.10 -8.86 -6.80
N VAL A 86 -3.03 -8.11 -7.13
CA VAL A 86 -3.10 -6.66 -7.40
C VAL A 86 -3.94 -6.38 -8.65
N GLN A 87 -3.69 -7.13 -9.72
CA GLN A 87 -4.43 -7.00 -10.97
C GLN A 87 -5.91 -7.32 -10.76
N PHE A 88 -6.22 -8.43 -10.06
CA PHE A 88 -7.60 -8.79 -9.68
C PHE A 88 -8.31 -7.66 -8.93
N ALA A 89 -7.62 -7.07 -7.93
CA ALA A 89 -8.18 -5.94 -7.17
C ALA A 89 -8.58 -4.79 -8.10
N TRP A 90 -7.70 -4.42 -9.01
CA TRP A 90 -7.93 -3.34 -9.97
C TRP A 90 -9.10 -3.63 -10.92
N GLU A 91 -9.09 -4.79 -11.57
CA GLU A 91 -10.11 -5.21 -12.54
C GLU A 91 -11.50 -5.34 -11.92
N ASN A 92 -11.56 -5.68 -10.62
CA ASN A 92 -12.82 -5.78 -9.87
C ASN A 92 -13.22 -4.49 -9.14
N GLY A 93 -12.61 -3.33 -9.49
CA GLY A 93 -12.98 -2.03 -8.95
C GLY A 93 -12.70 -1.87 -7.45
N ARG A 94 -11.76 -2.66 -6.92
CA ARG A 94 -11.27 -2.53 -5.54
C ARG A 94 -10.23 -1.43 -5.46
N PHE A 95 -9.95 -0.94 -4.25
CA PHE A 95 -8.87 0.02 -4.08
C PHE A 95 -7.51 -0.68 -4.21
N VAL A 96 -6.60 0.00 -4.89
CA VAL A 96 -5.20 -0.41 -5.00
C VAL A 96 -4.34 0.74 -4.50
N ALA A 97 -3.50 0.46 -3.52
CA ALA A 97 -2.68 1.47 -2.88
C ALA A 97 -1.21 1.04 -2.82
N ALA A 98 -0.31 2.01 -3.02
CA ALA A 98 1.14 1.76 -2.96
C ALA A 98 1.90 3.01 -2.51
N ILE A 99 3.01 2.83 -1.78
CA ILE A 99 3.81 3.95 -1.28
C ILE A 99 5.28 3.79 -1.65
N CYS A 100 6.00 4.90 -1.79
CA CYS A 100 7.45 4.97 -1.98
C CYS A 100 7.86 4.40 -3.36
N ALA A 101 8.61 3.30 -3.41
CA ALA A 101 8.98 2.64 -4.66
C ALA A 101 7.89 1.68 -5.18
N ALA A 102 6.91 1.28 -4.34
CA ALA A 102 5.89 0.32 -4.72
C ALA A 102 4.92 0.79 -5.83
N PRO A 103 4.62 2.09 -6.03
CA PRO A 103 3.85 2.54 -7.18
C PRO A 103 4.43 2.11 -8.54
N THR A 104 5.73 1.81 -8.62
CA THR A 104 6.33 1.24 -9.85
C THR A 104 5.83 -0.18 -10.19
N ILE A 105 5.28 -0.90 -9.20
CA ILE A 105 4.58 -2.18 -9.45
C ILE A 105 3.27 -1.89 -10.19
N LEU A 106 2.53 -0.89 -9.72
CA LEU A 106 1.25 -0.49 -10.30
C LEU A 106 1.44 0.04 -11.74
N ALA A 107 2.52 0.78 -11.97
CA ALA A 107 2.88 1.26 -13.29
C ALA A 107 3.25 0.10 -14.24
N MET A 108 3.99 -0.89 -13.76
CA MET A 108 4.31 -2.11 -14.52
C MET A 108 3.03 -2.87 -14.94
N LEU A 109 1.98 -2.82 -14.14
CA LEU A 109 0.67 -3.41 -14.43
C LEU A 109 -0.27 -2.46 -15.23
N GLY A 110 0.19 -1.27 -15.65
CA GLY A 110 -0.62 -0.30 -16.40
C GLY A 110 -1.69 0.41 -15.57
N ILE A 111 -1.69 0.22 -14.24
CA ILE A 111 -2.72 0.78 -13.33
C ILE A 111 -2.60 2.30 -13.17
N THR A 112 -1.40 2.84 -13.33
CA THR A 112 -1.13 4.28 -13.18
C THR A 112 -1.29 5.07 -14.47
N ASP A 113 -1.51 4.42 -15.61
CA ASP A 113 -1.57 5.06 -16.92
C ASP A 113 -2.70 6.10 -17.02
N GLY A 114 -2.31 7.35 -17.34
CA GLY A 114 -3.22 8.47 -17.45
C GLY A 114 -3.85 8.92 -16.14
N ARG A 115 -3.31 8.49 -14.99
CA ARG A 115 -3.81 8.81 -13.64
C ARG A 115 -2.83 9.66 -12.87
N ARG A 116 -3.37 10.46 -11.97
CA ARG A 116 -2.57 11.23 -11.02
C ARG A 116 -1.95 10.28 -9.99
N ALA A 117 -0.63 10.37 -9.82
CA ALA A 117 0.10 9.51 -8.89
C ALA A 117 1.32 10.23 -8.31
N THR A 118 1.84 9.68 -7.22
CA THR A 118 3.13 10.04 -6.64
C THR A 118 3.95 8.78 -6.38
N CYS A 119 5.26 8.91 -6.25
CA CYS A 119 6.17 7.83 -5.91
C CYS A 119 7.40 8.37 -5.18
N TYR A 120 8.32 7.50 -4.80
CA TYR A 120 9.60 7.91 -4.22
C TYR A 120 10.41 8.74 -5.23
N PRO A 121 11.04 9.87 -4.80
CA PRO A 121 11.88 10.69 -5.66
C PRO A 121 12.99 9.87 -6.35
N GLY A 122 13.04 9.95 -7.68
CA GLY A 122 13.92 9.14 -8.52
C GLY A 122 13.28 7.88 -9.12
N CYS A 123 12.03 7.54 -8.74
CA CYS A 123 11.27 6.46 -9.36
C CYS A 123 10.35 6.93 -10.50
N GLU A 124 10.25 8.23 -10.77
CA GLU A 124 9.31 8.82 -11.73
C GLU A 124 9.47 8.23 -13.12
N GLY A 125 10.70 7.93 -13.55
CA GLY A 125 10.98 7.30 -14.84
C GLY A 125 10.43 5.88 -15.01
N GLN A 126 9.93 5.27 -13.92
CA GLN A 126 9.31 3.93 -13.93
C GLN A 126 7.78 3.98 -13.77
N MET A 127 7.18 5.18 -13.78
CA MET A 127 5.74 5.37 -13.54
C MET A 127 4.89 5.33 -14.81
N GLY A 128 5.45 4.92 -15.95
CA GLY A 128 4.71 4.84 -17.22
C GLY A 128 4.21 6.21 -17.68
N SER A 129 2.95 6.30 -18.05
CA SER A 129 2.27 7.53 -18.47
C SER A 129 1.46 8.19 -17.33
N ALA A 130 1.84 7.98 -16.07
CA ALA A 130 1.21 8.63 -14.93
C ALA A 130 1.39 10.16 -14.95
N ASP A 131 0.37 10.90 -14.56
CA ASP A 131 0.46 12.34 -14.27
C ASP A 131 1.05 12.53 -12.87
N MET A 132 2.35 12.81 -12.81
CA MET A 132 3.10 12.85 -11.56
C MET A 132 2.78 14.09 -10.73
N VAL A 133 2.36 13.89 -9.49
CA VAL A 133 1.98 14.93 -8.53
C VAL A 133 2.93 14.94 -7.35
N CYS A 134 3.50 16.10 -7.04
CA CYS A 134 4.31 16.30 -5.83
C CYS A 134 3.38 16.52 -4.62
N ALA A 135 3.02 15.42 -3.94
CA ALA A 135 2.17 15.48 -2.74
C ALA A 135 2.48 14.28 -1.82
N PRO A 136 2.28 14.39 -0.50
CA PRO A 136 2.52 13.30 0.45
C PRO A 136 1.74 12.02 0.11
N ALA A 137 0.50 12.19 -0.35
CA ALA A 137 -0.35 11.12 -0.87
C ALA A 137 -1.28 11.68 -1.97
N VAL A 138 -1.61 10.85 -2.94
CA VAL A 138 -2.49 11.18 -4.07
C VAL A 138 -3.56 10.10 -4.17
N THR A 139 -4.82 10.52 -4.28
CA THR A 139 -5.95 9.64 -4.58
C THR A 139 -6.53 10.02 -5.94
N ASP A 140 -6.64 9.04 -6.83
CA ASP A 140 -7.30 9.17 -8.12
C ASP A 140 -8.25 7.98 -8.34
N GLY A 141 -9.51 8.20 -8.03
CA GLY A 141 -10.52 7.13 -8.05
C GLY A 141 -10.20 6.01 -7.07
N LYS A 142 -9.88 4.84 -7.59
CA LYS A 142 -9.52 3.66 -6.80
C LYS A 142 -8.01 3.46 -6.60
N LEU A 143 -7.21 4.33 -7.20
CA LEU A 143 -5.76 4.35 -7.04
C LEU A 143 -5.36 5.30 -5.91
N ILE A 144 -4.51 4.84 -4.98
CA ILE A 144 -3.95 5.66 -3.91
C ILE A 144 -2.44 5.46 -3.89
N THR A 145 -1.68 6.54 -4.01
CA THR A 145 -0.21 6.47 -3.96
C THR A 145 0.34 7.39 -2.89
N GLY A 146 1.44 6.99 -2.26
CA GLY A 146 2.19 7.76 -1.27
C GLY A 146 3.64 7.96 -1.68
N THR A 147 4.27 9.03 -1.20
CA THR A 147 5.60 9.44 -1.68
C THR A 147 6.73 8.65 -1.02
N SER A 148 6.74 8.51 0.31
CA SER A 148 7.88 7.94 1.04
C SER A 148 7.53 7.62 2.49
N ALA A 149 8.46 7.02 3.23
CA ALA A 149 8.33 6.71 4.65
C ALA A 149 7.90 7.93 5.49
N GLY A 150 8.43 9.12 5.21
CA GLY A 150 8.00 10.36 5.85
C GLY A 150 6.54 10.75 5.58
N CYS A 151 5.91 10.11 4.60
CA CYS A 151 4.51 10.33 4.21
C CYS A 151 3.59 9.15 4.60
N ALA A 152 4.07 8.17 5.40
CA ALA A 152 3.30 7.00 5.78
C ALA A 152 2.01 7.35 6.52
N VAL A 153 2.02 8.38 7.37
CA VAL A 153 0.83 8.83 8.09
C VAL A 153 -0.19 9.52 7.16
N PRO A 154 0.17 10.55 6.36
CA PRO A 154 -0.73 11.08 5.33
C PRO A 154 -1.29 10.01 4.38
N PHE A 155 -0.46 9.05 3.97
CA PHE A 155 -0.90 7.92 3.15
C PHE A 155 -1.94 7.07 3.87
N GLY A 156 -1.69 6.66 5.12
CA GLY A 156 -2.64 5.89 5.91
C GLY A 156 -3.98 6.60 6.11
N LEU A 157 -3.96 7.93 6.33
CA LEU A 157 -5.19 8.74 6.42
C LEU A 157 -5.93 8.78 5.08
N ALA A 158 -5.24 8.82 3.95
CA ALA A 158 -5.86 8.74 2.62
C ALA A 158 -6.55 7.37 2.40
N LEU A 159 -5.96 6.26 2.88
CA LEU A 159 -6.60 4.94 2.85
C LEU A 159 -7.89 4.92 3.67
N ILE A 160 -7.88 5.50 4.87
CA ILE A 160 -9.08 5.61 5.72
C ILE A 160 -10.15 6.46 5.03
N ALA A 161 -9.77 7.61 4.48
CA ALA A 161 -10.70 8.49 3.77
C ALA A 161 -11.39 7.79 2.60
N ALA A 162 -10.64 6.97 1.85
CA ALA A 162 -11.17 6.20 0.73
C ALA A 162 -12.17 5.10 1.16
N LEU A 163 -11.92 4.46 2.30
CA LEU A 163 -12.76 3.34 2.78
C LEU A 163 -13.94 3.78 3.65
N LYS A 164 -13.75 4.82 4.48
CA LYS A 164 -14.70 5.22 5.54
C LYS A 164 -15.10 6.70 5.49
N GLY A 165 -14.57 7.45 4.53
CA GLY A 165 -14.86 8.88 4.37
C GLY A 165 -13.92 9.78 5.18
N GLN A 166 -13.92 11.06 4.81
CA GLN A 166 -13.01 12.08 5.36
C GLN A 166 -13.18 12.30 6.87
N ALA A 167 -14.40 12.19 7.38
CA ALA A 167 -14.67 12.36 8.81
C ALA A 167 -13.97 11.28 9.67
N ALA A 168 -13.92 10.03 9.18
CA ALA A 168 -13.21 8.95 9.88
C ALA A 168 -11.68 9.18 9.87
N ALA A 169 -11.13 9.63 8.76
CA ALA A 169 -9.72 9.98 8.67
C ALA A 169 -9.36 11.14 9.62
N GLN A 170 -10.20 12.18 9.69
CA GLN A 170 -10.03 13.30 10.58
C GLN A 170 -10.07 12.87 12.06
N ALA A 171 -11.01 12.01 12.45
CA ALA A 171 -11.10 11.49 13.81
C ALA A 171 -9.84 10.72 14.23
N VAL A 172 -9.24 9.93 13.31
CA VAL A 172 -7.97 9.25 13.59
C VAL A 172 -6.80 10.24 13.65
N ALA A 173 -6.76 11.25 12.76
CA ALA A 173 -5.74 12.29 12.79
C ALA A 173 -5.71 13.04 14.13
N GLU A 174 -6.88 13.35 14.69
CA GLU A 174 -7.03 13.95 16.03
C GLU A 174 -6.56 13.01 17.14
N GLN A 175 -6.89 11.72 17.07
CA GLN A 175 -6.45 10.69 18.02
C GLN A 175 -4.93 10.60 18.13
N ILE A 176 -4.21 10.66 16.99
CA ILE A 176 -2.75 10.56 16.94
C ILE A 176 -2.06 11.93 17.08
N VAL A 177 -2.83 13.00 17.33
CA VAL A 177 -2.34 14.36 17.59
C VAL A 177 -1.48 14.91 16.44
N ILE A 178 -1.92 14.72 15.20
CA ILE A 178 -1.30 15.39 14.04
C ILE A 178 -1.56 16.90 14.16
N ARG A 179 -0.47 17.66 14.05
CA ARG A 179 -0.46 19.13 14.07
C ARG A 179 -0.14 19.70 12.70
#